data_b2662231a4fb90dfd60d96e946509b79
#
_entry.id   b2662231a4fb90dfd60d96e946509b79
#
_cell.length_a   1.000
_cell.length_b   1.000
_cell.length_c   1.000
_cell.angle_alpha   90.00
_cell.angle_beta   90.00
_cell.angle_gamma   90.00
#
_symmetry.space_group_name_H-M   'P 1'
#
loop_
_entity.id
_entity.type
_entity.pdbx_description
1 polymer ?
#
loop_
_entity_poly.entity_id
_entity_poly.type
_entity_poly.pdbx_seq_one_letter_code
_entity_poly.pdbx_strand_id
1 'polypeptide(L)'
;MIYSNKQKNVIKNANARWNILTGAVRSGKSFIANDLLLKRLKELPDGRRAIIGKTETTIMRNILDPLQDRYGLKYVSDIEGKKREATIFGKKLYCIGANDARAVKKLQGTGFQYVLGDEITTWPQDFFSMLKSRLDKKNSKFDGTCNPKGPYHWLKKGLIDRVGDLDVFHQHFTIDDNSFLPEEFVHQLKKEYSGVWYQRYIEGLWVLAEGLVYDMYDEDNLIEPYEVNSMKYTREWIGVDYGTTNATVFVLVRLGEDDKLYIVDEYRWGEKSDGLPKTDVTLADDLEKFITRNDANPEWIFVDPSAKSFITEIFSRAQHFAPFYKVTGAKNDVLNGIQQLSSLLGVNKLLVAKGLGDLNKEFHSYSWDKKAEAKGEDKPLKEYDHGLDALRYVINGIPRVVEYILKVGA
;
A
#
# COMPACT_ATOMS: atom_id res chain seq x y z
N MET A 1 -5.53 27.84 16.63
CA MET A 1 -5.50 26.77 15.62
C MET A 1 -6.66 26.97 14.66
N ILE A 2 -6.40 26.98 13.37
CA ILE A 2 -7.46 27.20 12.35
C ILE A 2 -7.86 25.81 11.85
N TYR A 3 -9.14 25.47 11.93
CA TYR A 3 -9.72 24.23 11.39
C TYR A 3 -10.40 24.50 10.06
N SER A 4 -10.34 23.56 9.13
CA SER A 4 -11.20 23.57 7.94
C SER A 4 -12.70 23.45 8.32
N ASN A 5 -13.59 23.78 7.41
CA ASN A 5 -15.04 23.69 7.69
C ASN A 5 -15.47 22.28 8.07
N LYS A 6 -14.93 21.24 7.40
CA LYS A 6 -15.24 19.84 7.73
C LYS A 6 -14.67 19.44 9.09
N GLN A 7 -13.47 19.90 9.46
CA GLN A 7 -12.90 19.67 10.78
C GLN A 7 -13.73 20.34 11.89
N LYS A 8 -14.20 21.58 11.67
CA LYS A 8 -15.14 22.24 12.60
C LYS A 8 -16.43 21.45 12.76
N ASN A 9 -16.98 20.93 11.65
CA ASN A 9 -18.16 20.08 11.69
C ASN A 9 -17.94 18.81 12.54
N VAL A 10 -16.79 18.16 12.38
CA VAL A 10 -16.43 16.99 13.19
C VAL A 10 -16.38 17.32 14.67
N ILE A 11 -15.67 18.37 15.09
CA ILE A 11 -15.58 18.76 16.52
C ILE A 11 -16.95 19.06 17.11
N LYS A 12 -17.85 19.68 16.34
CA LYS A 12 -19.20 20.06 16.79
C LYS A 12 -20.14 18.87 16.82
N ASN A 13 -20.15 18.03 15.80
CA ASN A 13 -21.23 17.09 15.54
C ASN A 13 -20.86 15.59 15.67
N ALA A 14 -19.58 15.22 15.79
CA ALA A 14 -19.16 13.84 15.96
C ALA A 14 -19.46 13.33 17.38
N ASN A 15 -20.75 13.15 17.70
CA ASN A 15 -21.22 12.73 19.03
C ASN A 15 -21.98 11.40 19.03
N ALA A 16 -22.01 10.71 17.89
CA ALA A 16 -22.59 9.38 17.79
C ALA A 16 -21.76 8.33 18.56
N ARG A 17 -22.30 7.13 18.70
CA ARG A 17 -21.55 5.98 19.22
C ARG A 17 -20.37 5.63 18.29
N TRP A 18 -20.60 5.70 16.97
CA TRP A 18 -19.62 5.44 15.92
C TRP A 18 -19.39 6.71 15.11
N ASN A 19 -18.23 7.29 15.20
CA ASN A 19 -17.85 8.47 14.41
C ASN A 19 -16.76 8.06 13.43
N ILE A 20 -17.08 8.06 12.14
CA ILE A 20 -16.23 7.54 11.08
C ILE A 20 -15.81 8.68 10.15
N LEU A 21 -14.50 8.92 10.07
CA LEU A 21 -13.88 9.92 9.21
C LEU A 21 -13.23 9.21 8.03
N THR A 22 -13.82 9.33 6.85
CA THR A 22 -13.31 8.70 5.62
C THR A 22 -12.76 9.73 4.66
N GLY A 23 -11.94 9.30 3.72
CA GLY A 23 -11.55 10.16 2.60
C GLY A 23 -10.09 10.08 2.21
N ALA A 24 -9.67 11.08 1.45
CA ALA A 24 -8.35 11.19 0.81
C ALA A 24 -7.17 11.10 1.77
N VAL A 25 -6.01 10.70 1.25
CA VAL A 25 -4.75 10.81 1.98
C VAL A 25 -4.44 12.30 2.27
N ARG A 26 -3.70 12.58 3.35
CA ARG A 26 -3.32 13.96 3.73
C ARG A 26 -4.47 14.95 3.91
N SER A 27 -5.73 14.53 3.91
CA SER A 27 -6.91 15.39 4.03
C SER A 27 -7.16 15.96 5.45
N GLY A 28 -6.30 15.68 6.43
CA GLY A 28 -6.41 16.20 7.80
C GLY A 28 -7.29 15.38 8.72
N LYS A 29 -7.73 14.16 8.33
CA LYS A 29 -8.53 13.24 9.17
C LYS A 29 -7.85 12.87 10.49
N SER A 30 -6.59 12.41 10.42
CA SER A 30 -5.85 11.97 11.62
C SER A 30 -5.59 13.14 12.56
N PHE A 31 -5.35 14.35 12.03
CA PHE A 31 -5.20 15.55 12.83
C PHE A 31 -6.45 15.82 13.68
N ILE A 32 -7.63 15.84 13.05
CA ILE A 32 -8.88 16.11 13.77
C ILE A 32 -9.31 14.94 14.67
N ALA A 33 -8.95 13.70 14.33
CA ALA A 33 -9.16 12.54 15.17
C ALA A 33 -8.34 12.60 16.47
N ASN A 34 -7.11 13.13 16.42
CA ASN A 34 -6.30 13.40 17.61
C ASN A 34 -6.93 14.47 18.50
N ASP A 35 -7.54 15.50 17.95
CA ASP A 35 -8.27 16.50 18.73
C ASP A 35 -9.58 15.94 19.32
N LEU A 36 -10.28 15.04 18.60
CA LEU A 36 -11.39 14.28 19.15
C LEU A 36 -10.97 13.39 20.33
N LEU A 37 -9.82 12.70 20.19
CA LEU A 37 -9.26 11.92 21.31
C LEU A 37 -9.11 12.79 22.55
N LEU A 38 -8.48 13.95 22.45
CA LEU A 38 -8.30 14.86 23.59
C LEU A 38 -9.63 15.35 24.15
N LYS A 39 -10.62 15.63 23.30
CA LYS A 39 -11.99 15.96 23.71
C LYS A 39 -12.62 14.82 24.50
N ARG A 40 -12.52 13.56 24.00
CA ARG A 40 -13.06 12.37 24.66
C ARG A 40 -12.42 12.08 26.03
N LEU A 41 -11.11 12.33 26.15
CA LEU A 41 -10.41 12.15 27.43
C LEU A 41 -10.91 13.10 28.52
N LYS A 42 -11.47 14.26 28.15
CA LYS A 42 -12.06 15.23 29.08
C LYS A 42 -13.52 14.94 29.37
N GLU A 43 -14.30 14.58 28.34
CA GLU A 43 -15.77 14.55 28.42
C GLU A 43 -16.34 13.19 28.86
N LEU A 44 -15.67 12.08 28.50
CA LEU A 44 -16.21 10.76 28.81
C LEU A 44 -15.88 10.32 30.23
N PRO A 45 -16.80 9.57 30.88
CA PRO A 45 -16.57 8.99 32.19
C PRO A 45 -15.27 8.16 32.24
N ASP A 46 -14.75 7.98 33.46
CA ASP A 46 -13.62 7.09 33.65
C ASP A 46 -13.95 5.65 33.24
N GLY A 47 -13.00 5.01 32.60
CA GLY A 47 -13.12 3.66 32.07
C GLY A 47 -11.94 3.32 31.20
N ARG A 48 -11.88 2.08 30.73
CA ARG A 48 -10.81 1.64 29.84
C ARG A 48 -10.91 2.33 28.49
N ARG A 49 -9.78 2.80 28.00
CA ARG A 49 -9.64 3.48 26.71
C ARG A 49 -8.57 2.79 25.88
N ALA A 50 -8.71 2.80 24.57
CA ALA A 50 -7.70 2.23 23.67
C ALA A 50 -7.46 3.12 22.46
N ILE A 51 -6.24 3.01 21.93
CA ILE A 51 -5.87 3.42 20.59
C ILE A 51 -5.57 2.14 19.81
N ILE A 52 -6.21 1.98 18.68
CA ILE A 52 -6.06 0.78 17.83
C ILE A 52 -5.60 1.21 16.44
N GLY A 53 -4.51 0.63 15.98
CA GLY A 53 -3.97 0.83 14.63
C GLY A 53 -3.62 -0.51 13.99
N LYS A 54 -3.10 -0.50 12.77
CA LYS A 54 -2.63 -1.72 12.11
C LYS A 54 -1.54 -2.42 12.94
N THR A 55 -0.58 -1.63 13.46
CA THR A 55 0.50 -2.10 14.35
C THR A 55 0.74 -1.05 15.45
N GLU A 56 1.47 -1.43 16.50
CA GLU A 56 1.89 -0.47 17.52
C GLU A 56 2.81 0.62 16.93
N THR A 57 3.65 0.28 15.97
CA THR A 57 4.50 1.23 15.26
C THR A 57 3.66 2.27 14.48
N THR A 58 2.54 1.86 13.88
CA THR A 58 1.65 2.83 13.21
C THR A 58 0.92 3.71 14.22
N ILE A 59 0.57 3.21 15.40
CA ILE A 59 0.00 4.01 16.50
C ILE A 59 1.00 5.08 16.95
N MET A 60 2.28 4.70 17.18
CA MET A 60 3.31 5.66 17.52
C MET A 60 3.37 6.77 16.47
N ARG A 61 3.69 6.42 15.24
CA ARG A 61 3.94 7.35 14.14
C ARG A 61 2.74 8.26 13.81
N ASN A 62 1.51 7.69 13.80
CA ASN A 62 0.34 8.42 13.30
C ASN A 62 -0.41 9.19 14.40
N ILE A 63 -0.26 8.80 15.67
CA ILE A 63 -1.06 9.35 16.78
C ILE A 63 -0.17 9.90 17.88
N LEU A 64 0.74 9.10 18.44
CA LEU A 64 1.51 9.53 19.62
C LEU A 64 2.59 10.54 19.27
N ASP A 65 3.43 10.29 18.23
CA ASP A 65 4.48 11.22 17.80
C ASP A 65 3.90 12.62 17.49
N PRO A 66 2.82 12.77 16.67
CA PRO A 66 2.21 14.09 16.44
C PRO A 66 1.65 14.76 17.70
N LEU A 67 1.19 13.98 18.68
CA LEU A 67 0.75 14.53 19.96
C LEU A 67 1.94 14.92 20.85
N GLN A 68 3.04 14.16 20.82
CA GLN A 68 4.28 14.48 21.51
C GLN A 68 4.93 15.75 20.95
N ASP A 69 4.98 15.87 19.62
CA ASP A 69 5.49 17.09 18.95
C ASP A 69 4.72 18.33 19.37
N ARG A 70 3.40 18.18 19.61
CA ARG A 70 2.52 19.28 19.95
C ARG A 70 2.48 19.63 21.43
N TYR A 71 2.60 18.64 22.32
CA TYR A 71 2.41 18.83 23.76
C TYR A 71 3.59 18.42 24.63
N GLY A 72 4.56 17.72 24.06
CA GLY A 72 5.76 17.22 24.74
C GLY A 72 5.56 15.88 25.45
N LEU A 73 6.67 15.16 25.64
CA LEU A 73 6.71 13.84 26.31
C LEU A 73 6.18 13.85 27.76
N LYS A 74 6.19 15.00 28.42
CA LYS A 74 5.62 15.15 29.76
C LYS A 74 4.12 14.84 29.80
N TYR A 75 3.39 15.10 28.70
CA TYR A 75 1.92 14.94 28.62
C TYR A 75 1.52 13.74 27.77
N VAL A 76 2.38 13.26 26.89
CA VAL A 76 2.11 12.13 26.01
C VAL A 76 3.32 11.18 26.05
N SER A 77 3.15 10.00 26.68
CA SER A 77 4.23 9.02 26.79
C SER A 77 4.34 8.14 25.56
N ASP A 78 5.47 7.45 25.44
CA ASP A 78 5.61 6.30 24.54
C ASP A 78 4.71 5.13 24.97
N ILE A 79 4.66 4.08 24.15
CA ILE A 79 4.00 2.82 24.50
C ILE A 79 4.87 2.03 25.45
N GLU A 80 4.42 1.85 26.68
CA GLU A 80 5.21 1.28 27.77
C GLU A 80 4.58 0.02 28.38
N GLY A 81 5.42 -0.73 29.08
CA GLY A 81 5.05 -1.84 29.95
C GLY A 81 4.48 -3.07 29.22
N LYS A 82 4.23 -4.14 29.98
CA LYS A 82 3.69 -5.41 29.47
C LYS A 82 2.26 -5.27 28.91
N LYS A 83 1.50 -4.28 29.38
CA LYS A 83 0.12 -4.02 28.92
C LYS A 83 0.07 -3.18 27.67
N ARG A 84 1.23 -2.68 27.18
CA ARG A 84 1.31 -1.83 25.99
C ARG A 84 0.37 -0.63 26.10
N GLU A 85 0.59 0.20 27.11
CA GLU A 85 -0.19 1.39 27.40
C GLU A 85 0.58 2.66 27.09
N ALA A 86 -0.09 3.71 26.63
CA ALA A 86 0.42 5.08 26.58
C ALA A 86 -0.37 5.95 27.57
N THR A 87 0.27 6.98 28.12
CA THR A 87 -0.36 7.96 28.99
C THR A 87 -0.52 9.28 28.25
N ILE A 88 -1.76 9.78 28.13
CA ILE A 88 -2.08 11.06 27.49
C ILE A 88 -2.78 11.94 28.50
N PHE A 89 -2.19 13.07 28.89
CA PHE A 89 -2.69 14.00 29.92
C PHE A 89 -3.15 13.26 31.20
N GLY A 90 -2.32 12.32 31.68
CA GLY A 90 -2.58 11.53 32.89
C GLY A 90 -3.60 10.40 32.73
N LYS A 91 -4.20 10.22 31.55
CA LYS A 91 -5.11 9.11 31.25
C LYS A 91 -4.39 7.99 30.52
N LYS A 92 -4.53 6.74 30.99
CA LYS A 92 -3.94 5.55 30.37
C LYS A 92 -4.82 5.01 29.25
N LEU A 93 -4.18 4.67 28.11
CA LEU A 93 -4.82 4.08 26.95
C LEU A 93 -4.05 2.83 26.51
N TYR A 94 -4.76 1.73 26.27
CA TYR A 94 -4.20 0.54 25.67
C TYR A 94 -3.84 0.82 24.20
N CYS A 95 -2.66 0.42 23.76
CA CYS A 95 -2.21 0.50 22.35
C CYS A 95 -2.25 -0.89 21.72
N ILE A 96 -3.17 -1.11 20.78
CA ILE A 96 -3.48 -2.46 20.28
C ILE A 96 -3.27 -2.49 18.76
N GLY A 97 -2.35 -3.35 18.28
CA GLY A 97 -2.21 -3.64 16.85
C GLY A 97 -3.28 -4.63 16.39
N ALA A 98 -4.01 -4.30 15.34
CA ALA A 98 -5.06 -5.11 14.70
C ALA A 98 -4.57 -5.72 13.37
N ASN A 99 -3.37 -6.30 13.36
CA ASN A 99 -2.68 -6.73 12.15
C ASN A 99 -3.11 -8.11 11.62
N ASP A 100 -3.72 -8.96 12.44
CA ASP A 100 -4.14 -10.30 12.06
C ASP A 100 -5.35 -10.79 12.87
N ALA A 101 -5.92 -11.94 12.47
CA ALA A 101 -7.07 -12.53 13.16
C ALA A 101 -6.77 -12.92 14.62
N ARG A 102 -5.50 -13.16 14.99
CA ARG A 102 -5.10 -13.49 16.37
C ARG A 102 -5.23 -12.28 17.29
N ALA A 103 -5.21 -11.07 16.74
CA ALA A 103 -5.40 -9.83 17.50
C ALA A 103 -6.78 -9.77 18.20
N VAL A 104 -7.79 -10.50 17.75
CA VAL A 104 -9.10 -10.65 18.39
C VAL A 104 -8.96 -11.06 19.85
N LYS A 105 -8.00 -11.92 20.18
CA LYS A 105 -7.75 -12.37 21.57
C LYS A 105 -7.37 -11.22 22.51
N LYS A 106 -6.75 -10.15 21.98
CA LYS A 106 -6.37 -8.96 22.78
C LYS A 106 -7.58 -8.17 23.28
N LEU A 107 -8.75 -8.32 22.64
CA LEU A 107 -10.00 -7.67 23.05
C LEU A 107 -10.85 -8.50 24.02
N GLN A 108 -10.58 -9.80 24.14
CA GLN A 108 -11.38 -10.71 24.96
C GLN A 108 -11.33 -10.30 26.43
N GLY A 109 -12.50 -10.34 27.10
CA GLY A 109 -12.62 -10.00 28.52
C GLY A 109 -12.46 -8.51 28.87
N THR A 110 -12.30 -7.61 27.87
CA THR A 110 -12.10 -6.18 28.12
C THR A 110 -13.24 -5.36 27.53
N GLY A 111 -13.96 -4.60 28.37
CA GLY A 111 -14.93 -3.60 27.92
C GLY A 111 -14.31 -2.20 27.89
N PHE A 112 -14.60 -1.42 26.84
CA PHE A 112 -14.04 -0.08 26.65
C PHE A 112 -15.09 1.02 26.77
N GLN A 113 -14.69 2.13 27.38
CA GLN A 113 -15.42 3.38 27.38
C GLN A 113 -15.20 4.17 26.10
N TYR A 114 -13.97 4.10 25.56
CA TYR A 114 -13.58 4.84 24.38
C TYR A 114 -12.52 4.10 23.57
N VAL A 115 -12.64 4.17 22.25
CA VAL A 115 -11.62 3.66 21.32
C VAL A 115 -11.42 4.67 20.21
N LEU A 116 -10.16 5.04 19.96
CA LEU A 116 -9.70 5.67 18.72
C LEU A 116 -9.14 4.60 17.80
N GLY A 117 -9.69 4.48 16.60
CA GLY A 117 -9.23 3.57 15.54
C GLY A 117 -8.55 4.32 14.40
N ASP A 118 -7.35 3.91 14.04
CA ASP A 118 -6.62 4.45 12.90
C ASP A 118 -6.53 3.44 11.77
N GLU A 119 -6.72 3.92 10.53
CA GLU A 119 -6.71 3.10 9.30
C GLU A 119 -7.63 1.87 9.39
N ILE A 120 -8.87 2.05 9.89
CA ILE A 120 -9.79 0.94 10.22
C ILE A 120 -10.13 0.03 9.04
N THR A 121 -10.01 0.47 7.78
CA THR A 121 -10.17 -0.37 6.59
C THR A 121 -9.06 -1.41 6.42
N THR A 122 -7.98 -1.31 7.17
CA THR A 122 -6.88 -2.28 7.15
C THR A 122 -7.07 -3.42 8.17
N TRP A 123 -8.08 -3.32 9.05
CA TRP A 123 -8.33 -4.29 10.11
C TRP A 123 -9.10 -5.50 9.58
N PRO A 124 -8.88 -6.71 10.14
CA PRO A 124 -9.75 -7.85 9.90
C PRO A 124 -11.19 -7.56 10.37
N GLN A 125 -12.17 -8.00 9.59
CA GLN A 125 -13.60 -7.82 9.94
C GLN A 125 -13.96 -8.45 11.29
N ASP A 126 -13.42 -9.63 11.60
CA ASP A 126 -13.67 -10.33 12.86
C ASP A 126 -13.15 -9.55 14.07
N PHE A 127 -12.00 -8.87 13.90
CA PHE A 127 -11.47 -7.99 14.94
C PHE A 127 -12.45 -6.85 15.26
N PHE A 128 -12.96 -6.19 14.22
CA PHE A 128 -13.94 -5.11 14.39
C PHE A 128 -15.28 -5.64 14.95
N SER A 129 -15.71 -6.82 14.52
CA SER A 129 -16.93 -7.47 15.04
C SER A 129 -16.80 -7.77 16.53
N MET A 130 -15.64 -8.24 17.00
CA MET A 130 -15.35 -8.40 18.42
C MET A 130 -15.38 -7.05 19.14
N LEU A 131 -14.74 -6.01 18.59
CA LEU A 131 -14.69 -4.67 19.19
C LEU A 131 -16.09 -4.09 19.41
N LYS A 132 -17.04 -4.30 18.48
CA LYS A 132 -18.44 -3.88 18.64
C LYS A 132 -19.06 -4.37 19.96
N SER A 133 -18.76 -5.61 20.35
CA SER A 133 -19.26 -6.20 21.61
C SER A 133 -18.51 -5.70 22.86
N ARG A 134 -17.39 -4.99 22.68
CA ARG A 134 -16.54 -4.48 23.76
C ARG A 134 -16.76 -2.99 24.07
N LEU A 135 -17.53 -2.30 23.26
CA LEU A 135 -18.02 -0.95 23.55
C LEU A 135 -19.36 -1.07 24.34
N ASP A 136 -19.27 -1.68 25.52
CA ASP A 136 -20.42 -2.10 26.34
C ASP A 136 -20.75 -1.13 27.49
N LYS A 137 -20.03 -0.02 27.61
CA LYS A 137 -20.25 0.96 28.66
C LYS A 137 -21.28 2.00 28.24
N LYS A 138 -21.98 2.57 29.22
CA LYS A 138 -22.92 3.69 29.01
C LYS A 138 -22.13 4.85 28.36
N ASN A 139 -22.65 5.39 27.25
CA ASN A 139 -22.02 6.46 26.47
C ASN A 139 -20.65 6.10 25.89
N SER A 140 -20.36 4.81 25.72
CA SER A 140 -19.10 4.42 25.00
C SER A 140 -19.08 4.94 23.58
N LYS A 141 -17.90 5.36 23.12
CA LYS A 141 -17.72 5.94 21.80
C LYS A 141 -16.53 5.33 21.06
N PHE A 142 -16.66 5.30 19.74
CA PHE A 142 -15.62 4.96 18.80
C PHE A 142 -15.44 6.11 17.82
N ASP A 143 -14.23 6.62 17.71
CA ASP A 143 -13.84 7.55 16.68
C ASP A 143 -12.84 6.84 15.76
N GLY A 144 -13.06 6.82 14.44
CA GLY A 144 -12.22 6.05 13.51
C GLY A 144 -11.89 6.79 12.24
N THR A 145 -10.65 6.61 11.76
CA THR A 145 -10.17 7.16 10.50
C THR A 145 -9.93 6.05 9.48
N CYS A 146 -10.17 6.32 8.20
CA CYS A 146 -9.74 5.43 7.12
C CYS A 146 -9.65 6.12 5.77
N ASN A 147 -8.88 5.51 4.87
CA ASN A 147 -8.99 5.74 3.44
C ASN A 147 -9.99 4.73 2.86
N PRO A 148 -10.79 5.11 1.85
CA PRO A 148 -11.75 4.23 1.21
C PRO A 148 -11.09 3.03 0.53
N LYS A 149 -11.87 1.97 0.39
CA LYS A 149 -11.63 0.80 -0.45
C LYS A 149 -12.83 0.59 -1.39
N GLY A 150 -13.08 -0.64 -1.80
CA GLY A 150 -14.27 -0.98 -2.59
C GLY A 150 -15.59 -0.73 -1.83
N PRO A 151 -16.71 -0.48 -2.55
CA PRO A 151 -18.01 -0.15 -1.96
C PRO A 151 -18.63 -1.32 -1.19
N TYR A 152 -18.17 -2.55 -1.42
CA TYR A 152 -18.62 -3.75 -0.69
C TYR A 152 -17.82 -4.02 0.59
N HIS A 153 -16.84 -3.19 0.92
CA HIS A 153 -16.05 -3.35 2.14
C HIS A 153 -16.93 -3.37 3.39
N TRP A 154 -16.64 -4.28 4.34
CA TRP A 154 -17.45 -4.51 5.53
C TRP A 154 -17.73 -3.24 6.37
N LEU A 155 -16.77 -2.30 6.43
CA LEU A 155 -16.94 -1.03 7.14
C LEU A 155 -17.99 -0.15 6.47
N LYS A 156 -17.96 -0.06 5.12
CA LYS A 156 -18.93 0.74 4.38
C LYS A 156 -20.32 0.15 4.56
N LYS A 157 -20.51 -1.14 4.24
CA LYS A 157 -21.79 -1.84 4.37
C LYS A 157 -22.30 -1.92 5.79
N GLY A 158 -21.41 -2.13 6.76
CA GLY A 158 -21.78 -2.35 8.17
C GLY A 158 -22.04 -1.09 8.99
N LEU A 159 -21.52 0.07 8.58
CA LEU A 159 -21.67 1.34 9.31
C LEU A 159 -22.02 2.52 8.40
N ILE A 160 -21.23 2.81 7.34
CA ILE A 160 -21.37 4.05 6.59
C ILE A 160 -22.68 4.09 5.81
N ASP A 161 -23.06 3.00 5.14
CA ASP A 161 -24.34 2.88 4.42
C ASP A 161 -25.55 2.79 5.36
N ARG A 162 -25.30 2.71 6.66
CA ARG A 162 -26.33 2.60 7.70
C ARG A 162 -26.43 3.84 8.59
N VAL A 163 -25.91 4.98 8.12
CA VAL A 163 -26.18 6.28 8.71
C VAL A 163 -27.70 6.53 8.66
N GLY A 164 -28.29 6.83 9.79
CA GLY A 164 -29.75 6.96 9.94
C GLY A 164 -30.40 5.73 10.58
N ASP A 165 -29.93 4.51 10.34
CA ASP A 165 -30.38 3.29 11.02
C ASP A 165 -29.63 3.04 12.33
N LEU A 166 -28.34 3.37 12.34
CA LEU A 166 -27.47 3.21 13.49
C LEU A 166 -27.02 4.58 14.00
N ASP A 167 -26.59 4.62 15.26
CA ASP A 167 -25.99 5.82 15.87
C ASP A 167 -24.56 6.02 15.31
N VAL A 168 -24.49 6.50 14.06
CA VAL A 168 -23.27 6.73 13.26
C VAL A 168 -23.21 8.17 12.80
N PHE A 169 -22.11 8.84 13.08
CA PHE A 169 -21.70 10.07 12.43
C PHE A 169 -20.64 9.73 11.35
N HIS A 170 -20.83 10.20 10.14
CA HIS A 170 -19.88 10.03 9.05
C HIS A 170 -19.49 11.37 8.45
N GLN A 171 -18.19 11.60 8.29
CA GLN A 171 -17.64 12.75 7.59
C GLN A 171 -16.65 12.30 6.52
N HIS A 172 -16.94 12.69 5.29
CA HIS A 172 -16.07 12.48 4.16
C HIS A 172 -15.13 13.67 3.94
N PHE A 173 -13.86 13.37 3.59
CA PHE A 173 -12.81 14.35 3.29
C PHE A 173 -12.17 14.08 1.92
N THR A 174 -11.93 15.13 1.16
CA THR A 174 -11.08 15.16 -0.03
C THR A 174 -9.72 15.76 0.31
N ILE A 175 -8.74 15.68 -0.57
CA ILE A 175 -7.45 16.32 -0.34
C ILE A 175 -7.57 17.85 -0.24
N ASP A 176 -8.49 18.44 -1.00
CA ASP A 176 -8.73 19.88 -1.05
C ASP A 176 -9.36 20.45 0.25
N ASP A 177 -9.86 19.58 1.13
CA ASP A 177 -10.34 20.00 2.45
C ASP A 177 -9.22 20.38 3.42
N ASN A 178 -7.97 20.08 3.08
CA ASN A 178 -6.79 20.43 3.88
C ASN A 178 -6.07 21.67 3.32
N SER A 179 -6.56 22.84 3.66
CA SER A 179 -5.99 24.13 3.23
C SER A 179 -4.59 24.44 3.80
N PHE A 180 -4.00 23.54 4.60
CA PHE A 180 -2.64 23.69 5.15
C PHE A 180 -1.56 23.04 4.28
N LEU A 181 -1.95 22.28 3.27
CA LEU A 181 -1.01 21.71 2.34
C LEU A 181 -0.58 22.76 1.31
N PRO A 182 0.72 22.81 0.93
CA PRO A 182 1.17 23.61 -0.18
C PRO A 182 0.41 23.24 -1.46
N GLU A 183 -0.02 24.23 -2.25
CA GLU A 183 -0.75 24.00 -3.50
C GLU A 183 0.05 23.14 -4.48
N GLU A 184 1.36 23.39 -4.57
CA GLU A 184 2.29 22.59 -5.39
C GLU A 184 2.28 21.12 -5.00
N PHE A 185 2.33 20.81 -3.69
CA PHE A 185 2.25 19.43 -3.19
C PHE A 185 0.91 18.75 -3.55
N VAL A 186 -0.21 19.48 -3.44
CA VAL A 186 -1.54 18.95 -3.82
C VAL A 186 -1.59 18.68 -5.32
N HIS A 187 -1.07 19.60 -6.13
CA HIS A 187 -1.03 19.44 -7.58
C HIS A 187 -0.15 18.25 -7.99
N GLN A 188 1.02 18.11 -7.37
CA GLN A 188 1.91 16.97 -7.57
C GLN A 188 1.24 15.65 -7.21
N LEU A 189 0.64 15.58 -6.02
CA LEU A 189 -0.02 14.35 -5.56
C LEU A 189 -1.21 13.97 -6.47
N LYS A 190 -1.94 14.94 -7.02
CA LYS A 190 -3.00 14.71 -7.99
C LYS A 190 -2.48 14.12 -9.32
N LYS A 191 -1.24 14.42 -9.71
CA LYS A 191 -0.59 13.81 -10.87
C LYS A 191 -0.05 12.40 -10.59
N GLU A 192 0.44 12.16 -9.36
CA GLU A 192 1.02 10.87 -8.98
C GLU A 192 0.00 9.73 -8.89
N TYR A 193 -1.28 10.03 -8.68
CA TYR A 193 -2.34 9.03 -8.61
C TYR A 193 -3.17 9.01 -9.89
N SER A 194 -3.52 7.82 -10.38
CA SER A 194 -4.38 7.60 -11.54
C SER A 194 -5.46 6.56 -11.26
N GLY A 195 -6.48 6.46 -12.13
CA GLY A 195 -7.53 5.46 -12.07
C GLY A 195 -8.22 5.37 -10.70
N VAL A 196 -8.41 4.15 -10.22
CA VAL A 196 -9.05 3.85 -8.94
C VAL A 196 -8.32 4.47 -7.73
N TRP A 197 -7.00 4.64 -7.83
CA TRP A 197 -6.19 5.22 -6.75
C TRP A 197 -6.43 6.72 -6.62
N TYR A 198 -6.59 7.45 -7.74
CA TYR A 198 -6.98 8.85 -7.73
C TYR A 198 -8.34 9.04 -7.04
N GLN A 199 -9.33 8.26 -7.44
CA GLN A 199 -10.66 8.33 -6.84
C GLN A 199 -10.66 8.03 -5.34
N ARG A 200 -9.88 7.03 -4.88
CA ARG A 200 -9.81 6.67 -3.46
C ARG A 200 -8.96 7.61 -2.63
N TYR A 201 -7.78 8.00 -3.14
CA TYR A 201 -6.77 8.69 -2.33
C TYR A 201 -6.75 10.20 -2.52
N ILE A 202 -7.31 10.72 -3.61
CA ILE A 202 -7.46 12.17 -3.86
C ILE A 202 -8.89 12.61 -3.58
N GLU A 203 -9.86 11.94 -4.17
CA GLU A 203 -11.28 12.28 -4.00
C GLU A 203 -11.92 11.65 -2.77
N GLY A 204 -11.31 10.58 -2.23
CA GLY A 204 -11.79 9.89 -1.03
C GLY A 204 -13.02 9.03 -1.25
N LEU A 205 -13.25 8.55 -2.47
CA LEU A 205 -14.45 7.81 -2.87
C LEU A 205 -14.32 6.31 -2.59
N TRP A 206 -15.47 5.68 -2.26
CA TRP A 206 -15.60 4.23 -2.15
C TRP A 206 -15.97 3.66 -3.51
N VAL A 207 -14.98 3.35 -4.33
CA VAL A 207 -15.16 2.90 -5.71
C VAL A 207 -14.59 1.50 -5.92
N LEU A 208 -15.15 0.80 -6.90
CA LEU A 208 -14.68 -0.52 -7.33
C LEU A 208 -13.32 -0.39 -8.04
N ALA A 209 -12.48 -1.40 -7.85
CA ALA A 209 -11.33 -1.63 -8.71
C ALA A 209 -11.80 -2.54 -9.86
N GLU A 210 -12.39 -1.96 -10.91
CA GLU A 210 -12.99 -2.67 -12.04
C GLU A 210 -12.15 -2.54 -13.30
N GLY A 211 -12.32 -3.50 -14.22
CA GLY A 211 -11.68 -3.48 -15.52
C GLY A 211 -10.21 -3.80 -15.49
N LEU A 212 -9.44 -3.14 -16.32
CA LEU A 212 -7.97 -3.30 -16.38
C LEU A 212 -7.32 -2.69 -15.15
N VAL A 213 -6.27 -3.35 -14.67
CA VAL A 213 -5.45 -2.86 -13.54
C VAL A 213 -4.63 -1.65 -13.96
N TYR A 214 -4.12 -1.66 -15.21
CA TYR A 214 -3.31 -0.60 -15.80
C TYR A 214 -4.03 0.05 -16.98
N ASP A 215 -5.21 0.64 -16.72
CA ASP A 215 -6.02 1.33 -17.72
C ASP A 215 -5.38 2.60 -18.28
N MET A 216 -4.35 3.11 -17.59
CA MET A 216 -3.54 4.24 -18.02
C MET A 216 -2.37 3.86 -18.96
N TYR A 217 -2.12 2.56 -19.18
CA TYR A 217 -1.05 2.10 -20.07
C TYR A 217 -1.45 2.28 -21.53
N ASP A 218 -0.70 3.07 -22.28
CA ASP A 218 -0.97 3.43 -23.68
C ASP A 218 0.30 3.56 -24.51
N GLU A 219 0.17 4.10 -25.71
CA GLU A 219 1.29 4.29 -26.66
C GLU A 219 2.37 5.24 -26.14
N ASP A 220 2.05 6.19 -25.25
CA ASP A 220 3.03 7.11 -24.66
C ASP A 220 3.96 6.40 -23.66
N ASN A 221 3.57 5.22 -23.19
CA ASN A 221 4.42 4.36 -22.37
C ASN A 221 5.33 3.42 -23.19
N LEU A 222 5.24 3.45 -24.50
CA LEU A 222 6.06 2.61 -25.40
C LEU A 222 7.27 3.35 -25.93
N ILE A 223 8.40 2.66 -26.03
CA ILE A 223 9.63 3.18 -26.59
C ILE A 223 10.19 2.24 -27.65
N GLU A 224 10.75 2.79 -28.72
CA GLU A 224 11.37 1.99 -29.78
C GLU A 224 12.65 1.31 -29.29
N PRO A 225 12.91 0.06 -29.71
CA PRO A 225 14.11 -0.67 -29.27
C PRO A 225 15.44 0.03 -29.59
N TYR A 226 15.51 0.77 -30.71
CA TYR A 226 16.71 1.51 -31.06
C TYR A 226 16.99 2.69 -30.13
N GLU A 227 15.94 3.33 -29.60
CA GLU A 227 16.06 4.41 -28.62
C GLU A 227 16.55 3.85 -27.29
N VAL A 228 15.98 2.71 -26.84
CA VAL A 228 16.44 2.00 -25.64
C VAL A 228 17.93 1.69 -25.71
N ASN A 229 18.41 1.20 -26.86
CA ASN A 229 19.80 0.83 -27.04
C ASN A 229 20.77 2.04 -27.13
N SER A 230 20.27 3.23 -27.45
CA SER A 230 21.05 4.47 -27.54
C SER A 230 21.12 5.25 -26.23
N MET A 231 20.30 4.87 -25.25
CA MET A 231 20.21 5.56 -23.96
C MET A 231 21.36 5.24 -23.03
N LYS A 232 21.66 6.19 -22.15
CA LYS A 232 22.59 5.98 -21.03
C LYS A 232 21.80 5.65 -19.77
N TYR A 233 22.22 4.59 -19.12
CA TYR A 233 21.61 4.09 -17.89
C TYR A 233 22.55 4.26 -16.71
N THR A 234 21.99 4.61 -15.56
CA THR A 234 22.75 4.83 -14.33
C THR A 234 22.65 3.66 -13.36
N ARG A 235 21.53 2.92 -13.41
CA ARG A 235 21.26 1.79 -12.51
C ARG A 235 20.41 0.73 -13.20
N GLU A 236 20.54 -0.54 -12.77
CA GLU A 236 19.85 -1.67 -13.37
C GLU A 236 19.40 -2.68 -12.30
N TRP A 237 18.26 -3.33 -12.56
CA TRP A 237 17.69 -4.38 -11.72
C TRP A 237 17.01 -5.44 -12.55
N ILE A 238 16.95 -6.66 -12.01
CA ILE A 238 16.19 -7.75 -12.62
C ILE A 238 15.14 -8.23 -11.62
N GLY A 239 13.91 -8.39 -12.12
CA GLY A 239 12.84 -9.10 -11.41
C GLY A 239 12.70 -10.51 -11.97
N VAL A 240 12.43 -11.46 -11.08
CA VAL A 240 12.24 -12.86 -11.44
C VAL A 240 10.97 -13.39 -10.83
N ASP A 241 9.98 -13.69 -11.67
CA ASP A 241 8.85 -14.52 -11.29
C ASP A 241 9.18 -15.98 -11.63
N TYR A 242 9.15 -16.85 -10.61
CA TYR A 242 9.63 -18.23 -10.73
C TYR A 242 8.48 -19.23 -10.68
N GLY A 243 8.33 -20.00 -11.73
CA GLY A 243 7.37 -21.10 -11.81
C GLY A 243 8.03 -22.45 -12.16
N THR A 244 7.73 -23.49 -11.41
CA THR A 244 8.18 -24.86 -11.72
C THR A 244 7.32 -25.55 -12.77
N THR A 245 6.03 -25.25 -12.79
CA THR A 245 5.02 -25.76 -13.73
C THR A 245 4.38 -24.66 -14.59
N ASN A 246 4.50 -23.43 -14.15
CA ASN A 246 4.07 -22.21 -14.85
C ASN A 246 5.29 -21.51 -15.45
N ALA A 247 5.07 -20.39 -16.14
CA ALA A 247 6.16 -19.64 -16.72
C ALA A 247 7.17 -19.15 -15.68
N THR A 248 8.46 -19.21 -16.02
CA THR A 248 9.50 -18.42 -15.34
C THR A 248 9.83 -17.21 -16.21
N VAL A 249 9.77 -16.02 -15.61
CA VAL A 249 9.97 -14.76 -16.33
C VAL A 249 11.05 -13.92 -15.65
N PHE A 250 11.99 -13.40 -16.45
CA PHE A 250 12.94 -12.37 -16.03
C PHE A 250 12.61 -11.06 -16.72
N VAL A 251 12.64 -9.96 -16.00
CA VAL A 251 12.40 -8.61 -16.54
C VAL A 251 13.58 -7.72 -16.15
N LEU A 252 14.23 -7.11 -17.15
CA LEU A 252 15.32 -6.16 -16.95
C LEU A 252 14.78 -4.73 -16.93
N VAL A 253 15.02 -4.04 -15.82
CA VAL A 253 14.61 -2.65 -15.59
C VAL A 253 15.85 -1.78 -15.44
N ARG A 254 15.90 -0.67 -16.17
CA ARG A 254 17.00 0.30 -16.17
C ARG A 254 16.52 1.69 -15.79
N LEU A 255 17.33 2.44 -15.06
CA LEU A 255 17.12 3.87 -14.79
C LEU A 255 17.96 4.69 -15.77
N GLY A 256 17.30 5.52 -16.56
CA GLY A 256 17.94 6.47 -17.48
C GLY A 256 18.51 7.70 -16.75
N GLU A 257 19.40 8.43 -17.41
CA GLU A 257 19.89 9.75 -16.95
C GLU A 257 18.79 10.82 -16.93
N ASP A 258 17.64 10.55 -17.57
CA ASP A 258 16.44 11.39 -17.64
C ASP A 258 15.43 11.13 -16.52
N ASP A 259 15.84 10.41 -15.46
CA ASP A 259 14.99 10.05 -14.34
C ASP A 259 13.71 9.29 -14.75
N LYS A 260 13.82 8.37 -15.71
CA LYS A 260 12.76 7.44 -16.09
C LYS A 260 13.23 5.99 -15.96
N LEU A 261 12.28 5.11 -15.69
CA LEU A 261 12.51 3.66 -15.72
C LEU A 261 12.17 3.10 -17.09
N TYR A 262 13.01 2.19 -17.55
CA TYR A 262 12.89 1.52 -18.83
C TYR A 262 12.85 0.02 -18.64
N ILE A 263 11.82 -0.65 -19.16
CA ILE A 263 11.78 -2.10 -19.27
C ILE A 263 12.37 -2.43 -20.63
N VAL A 264 13.58 -2.99 -20.61
CA VAL A 264 14.39 -3.10 -21.83
C VAL A 264 14.40 -4.49 -22.45
N ASP A 265 14.23 -5.54 -21.63
CA ASP A 265 14.18 -6.93 -22.12
C ASP A 265 13.41 -7.83 -21.16
N GLU A 266 12.82 -8.90 -21.70
CA GLU A 266 12.21 -9.99 -20.96
C GLU A 266 12.73 -11.35 -21.44
N TYR A 267 12.83 -12.29 -20.53
CA TYR A 267 13.01 -13.70 -20.78
C TYR A 267 11.80 -14.44 -20.27
N ARG A 268 11.28 -15.36 -21.06
CA ARG A 268 10.13 -16.20 -20.67
C ARG A 268 10.37 -17.65 -21.03
N TRP A 269 10.06 -18.53 -20.09
CA TRP A 269 10.11 -19.98 -20.31
C TRP A 269 8.91 -20.64 -19.63
N GLY A 270 8.21 -21.58 -20.27
CA GLY A 270 7.29 -22.53 -19.65
C GLY A 270 5.83 -22.53 -20.09
N GLU A 271 5.25 -21.43 -20.61
CA GLU A 271 3.79 -21.41 -20.89
C GLU A 271 3.32 -22.28 -22.08
N LYS A 272 4.19 -22.63 -23.02
CA LYS A 272 3.83 -23.39 -24.23
C LYS A 272 5.01 -24.22 -24.78
N SER A 273 6.04 -24.46 -23.99
CA SER A 273 7.19 -25.22 -24.46
C SER A 273 6.90 -26.72 -24.29
N ASP A 274 6.99 -27.50 -25.36
CA ASP A 274 6.95 -28.97 -25.32
C ASP A 274 8.20 -29.58 -24.65
N GLY A 275 8.87 -28.80 -23.80
CA GLY A 275 10.11 -29.15 -23.11
C GLY A 275 9.87 -29.70 -21.69
N LEU A 276 10.82 -30.52 -21.24
CA LEU A 276 10.89 -30.94 -19.83
C LEU A 276 11.06 -29.72 -18.90
N PRO A 277 10.50 -29.78 -17.67
CA PRO A 277 10.71 -28.73 -16.67
C PRO A 277 12.20 -28.41 -16.49
N LYS A 278 12.56 -27.13 -16.49
CA LYS A 278 13.93 -26.70 -16.23
C LYS A 278 14.23 -26.81 -14.74
N THR A 279 15.47 -27.21 -14.45
CA THR A 279 15.98 -27.20 -13.08
C THR A 279 16.44 -25.80 -12.67
N ASP A 280 16.62 -25.57 -11.38
CA ASP A 280 17.18 -24.32 -10.85
C ASP A 280 18.53 -23.99 -11.52
N VAL A 281 19.38 -25.02 -11.73
CA VAL A 281 20.68 -24.91 -12.42
C VAL A 281 20.49 -24.38 -13.85
N THR A 282 19.58 -24.98 -14.62
CA THR A 282 19.32 -24.59 -16.02
C THR A 282 18.74 -23.17 -16.12
N LEU A 283 17.84 -22.81 -15.18
CA LEU A 283 17.28 -21.46 -15.13
C LEU A 283 18.32 -20.42 -14.70
N ALA A 284 19.25 -20.80 -13.83
CA ALA A 284 20.38 -19.94 -13.47
C ALA A 284 21.34 -19.72 -14.66
N ASP A 285 21.60 -20.75 -15.47
CA ASP A 285 22.36 -20.62 -16.73
C ASP A 285 21.65 -19.66 -17.70
N ASP A 286 20.31 -19.73 -17.78
CA ASP A 286 19.54 -18.83 -18.62
C ASP A 286 19.54 -17.39 -18.09
N LEU A 287 19.53 -17.20 -16.78
CA LEU A 287 19.67 -15.88 -16.16
C LEU A 287 21.05 -15.26 -16.46
N GLU A 288 22.13 -16.03 -16.35
CA GLU A 288 23.47 -15.57 -16.70
C GLU A 288 23.59 -15.21 -18.18
N LYS A 289 22.99 -16.00 -19.09
CA LYS A 289 22.87 -15.66 -20.51
C LYS A 289 22.05 -14.39 -20.74
N PHE A 290 20.95 -14.21 -20.00
CA PHE A 290 20.11 -13.03 -20.07
C PHE A 290 20.88 -11.77 -19.64
N ILE A 291 21.64 -11.83 -18.56
CA ILE A 291 22.54 -10.75 -18.10
C ILE A 291 23.58 -10.44 -19.18
N THR A 292 24.27 -11.47 -19.71
CA THR A 292 25.34 -11.32 -20.68
C THR A 292 24.85 -10.74 -22.01
N ARG A 293 23.71 -11.22 -22.55
CA ARG A 293 23.19 -10.75 -23.84
C ARG A 293 22.75 -9.28 -23.81
N ASN A 294 22.39 -8.79 -22.62
CA ASN A 294 21.96 -7.41 -22.41
C ASN A 294 23.09 -6.48 -21.98
N ASP A 295 24.33 -6.99 -21.87
CA ASP A 295 25.45 -6.26 -21.26
C ASP A 295 25.02 -5.60 -19.94
N ALA A 296 24.22 -6.32 -19.13
CA ALA A 296 23.58 -5.80 -17.94
C ALA A 296 24.49 -5.93 -16.71
N ASN A 297 24.44 -4.92 -15.82
CA ASN A 297 25.13 -4.90 -14.53
C ASN A 297 24.14 -4.64 -13.40
N PRO A 298 23.24 -5.61 -13.10
CA PRO A 298 22.15 -5.40 -12.15
C PRO A 298 22.68 -5.24 -10.73
N GLU A 299 22.28 -4.17 -10.04
CA GLU A 299 22.60 -3.98 -8.61
C GLU A 299 21.95 -5.05 -7.76
N TRP A 300 20.71 -5.42 -8.08
CA TRP A 300 19.92 -6.42 -7.39
C TRP A 300 19.09 -7.26 -8.35
N ILE A 301 18.98 -8.54 -8.02
CA ILE A 301 18.01 -9.46 -8.59
C ILE A 301 16.98 -9.76 -7.52
N PHE A 302 15.72 -9.37 -7.79
CA PHE A 302 14.57 -9.59 -6.90
C PHE A 302 13.78 -10.81 -7.36
N VAL A 303 13.75 -11.85 -6.57
CA VAL A 303 13.17 -13.16 -6.94
C VAL A 303 11.90 -13.41 -6.13
N ASP A 304 10.92 -14.09 -6.72
CA ASP A 304 9.75 -14.60 -5.97
C ASP A 304 10.21 -15.18 -4.62
N PRO A 305 9.70 -14.71 -3.49
CA PRO A 305 10.12 -15.18 -2.17
C PRO A 305 9.80 -16.65 -1.89
N SER A 306 8.92 -17.28 -2.68
CA SER A 306 8.62 -18.70 -2.60
C SER A 306 9.73 -19.59 -3.21
N ALA A 307 10.53 -19.06 -4.13
CA ALA A 307 11.57 -19.76 -4.90
C ALA A 307 12.90 -19.91 -4.13
N LYS A 308 12.85 -20.44 -2.92
CA LYS A 308 14.03 -20.51 -2.02
C LYS A 308 15.21 -21.30 -2.61
N SER A 309 14.95 -22.40 -3.30
CA SER A 309 15.99 -23.22 -3.94
C SER A 309 16.69 -22.46 -5.06
N PHE A 310 15.92 -21.79 -5.92
CA PHE A 310 16.47 -20.97 -6.99
C PHE A 310 17.26 -19.77 -6.45
N ILE A 311 16.75 -19.08 -5.41
CA ILE A 311 17.48 -17.99 -4.74
C ILE A 311 18.83 -18.49 -4.23
N THR A 312 18.89 -19.70 -3.64
CA THR A 312 20.13 -20.27 -3.14
C THR A 312 21.10 -20.59 -4.27
N GLU A 313 20.61 -21.15 -5.38
CA GLU A 313 21.41 -21.46 -6.58
C GLU A 313 22.06 -20.21 -7.15
N ILE A 314 21.27 -19.17 -7.48
CA ILE A 314 21.82 -17.94 -8.06
C ILE A 314 22.68 -17.14 -7.07
N PHE A 315 22.42 -17.23 -5.76
CA PHE A 315 23.25 -16.60 -4.74
C PHE A 315 24.65 -17.23 -4.69
N SER A 316 24.74 -18.56 -4.81
CA SER A 316 26.03 -19.24 -4.84
C SER A 316 26.85 -18.87 -6.09
N ARG A 317 26.20 -18.66 -7.23
CA ARG A 317 26.84 -18.28 -8.50
C ARG A 317 27.25 -16.82 -8.53
N ALA A 318 26.46 -15.93 -7.94
CA ALA A 318 26.69 -14.49 -7.92
C ALA A 318 28.10 -14.12 -7.41
N GLN A 319 28.71 -14.96 -6.57
CA GLN A 319 30.06 -14.73 -6.04
C GLN A 319 31.18 -15.00 -7.07
N HIS A 320 30.86 -15.71 -8.14
CA HIS A 320 31.82 -16.13 -9.18
C HIS A 320 31.50 -15.60 -10.57
N PHE A 321 30.35 -14.95 -10.73
CA PHE A 321 29.90 -14.36 -11.98
C PHE A 321 30.33 -12.89 -12.09
N ALA A 322 30.71 -12.45 -13.27
CA ALA A 322 30.98 -11.03 -13.57
C ALA A 322 30.00 -10.56 -14.65
N PRO A 323 29.28 -9.46 -14.47
CA PRO A 323 29.34 -8.51 -13.33
C PRO A 323 28.74 -9.04 -12.03
N PHE A 324 29.23 -8.53 -10.92
CA PHE A 324 28.73 -8.85 -9.58
C PHE A 324 27.30 -8.33 -9.40
N TYR A 325 26.37 -9.19 -8.94
CA TYR A 325 25.02 -8.82 -8.58
C TYR A 325 24.64 -9.32 -7.19
N LYS A 326 23.67 -8.65 -6.57
CA LYS A 326 23.08 -9.08 -5.28
C LYS A 326 21.74 -9.73 -5.53
N VAL A 327 21.41 -10.75 -4.73
CA VAL A 327 20.16 -11.51 -4.85
C VAL A 327 19.36 -11.40 -3.55
N THR A 328 18.06 -11.23 -3.65
CA THR A 328 17.16 -11.27 -2.50
C THR A 328 15.77 -11.75 -2.88
N GLY A 329 15.06 -12.36 -1.93
CA GLY A 329 13.62 -12.57 -2.06
C GLY A 329 12.88 -11.23 -2.11
N ALA A 330 11.98 -11.09 -3.06
CA ALA A 330 11.23 -9.86 -3.29
C ALA A 330 10.22 -9.58 -2.18
N LYS A 331 9.85 -8.31 -2.02
CA LYS A 331 8.67 -7.92 -1.24
C LYS A 331 7.43 -8.15 -2.08
N ASN A 332 6.55 -9.04 -1.64
CA ASN A 332 5.34 -9.39 -2.38
C ASN A 332 4.09 -8.64 -1.87
N ASP A 333 4.14 -7.30 -1.84
CA ASP A 333 2.95 -6.47 -1.62
C ASP A 333 2.33 -6.12 -2.98
N VAL A 334 1.29 -6.89 -3.36
CA VAL A 334 0.66 -6.80 -4.67
C VAL A 334 0.03 -5.42 -4.90
N LEU A 335 -0.78 -4.95 -3.97
CA LEU A 335 -1.52 -3.69 -4.14
C LEU A 335 -0.59 -2.47 -4.12
N ASN A 336 0.43 -2.48 -3.27
CA ASN A 336 1.42 -1.41 -3.24
C ASN A 336 2.22 -1.36 -4.55
N GLY A 337 2.64 -2.52 -5.07
CA GLY A 337 3.36 -2.58 -6.34
C GLY A 337 2.50 -2.13 -7.53
N ILE A 338 1.23 -2.55 -7.59
CA ILE A 338 0.27 -2.09 -8.60
C ILE A 338 0.13 -0.56 -8.53
N GLN A 339 -0.07 0.00 -7.34
CA GLN A 339 -0.22 1.44 -7.15
C GLN A 339 1.02 2.21 -7.65
N GLN A 340 2.23 1.76 -7.29
CA GLN A 340 3.48 2.41 -7.72
C GLN A 340 3.66 2.34 -9.25
N LEU A 341 3.37 1.19 -9.86
CA LEU A 341 3.42 1.03 -11.32
C LEU A 341 2.40 1.93 -12.01
N SER A 342 1.15 1.97 -11.53
CA SER A 342 0.11 2.86 -12.07
C SER A 342 0.52 4.33 -11.99
N SER A 343 1.15 4.75 -10.89
CA SER A 343 1.65 6.12 -10.74
C SER A 343 2.76 6.44 -11.74
N LEU A 344 3.73 5.53 -11.93
CA LEU A 344 4.84 5.72 -12.87
C LEU A 344 4.35 5.76 -14.34
N LEU A 345 3.40 4.89 -14.70
CA LEU A 345 2.78 4.87 -16.03
C LEU A 345 1.99 6.15 -16.29
N GLY A 346 1.14 6.56 -15.35
CA GLY A 346 0.28 7.75 -15.51
C GLY A 346 1.02 9.07 -15.65
N VAL A 347 2.31 9.13 -15.27
CA VAL A 347 3.17 10.32 -15.47
C VAL A 347 4.29 10.09 -16.51
N ASN A 348 4.20 9.02 -17.30
CA ASN A 348 5.17 8.64 -18.34
C ASN A 348 6.61 8.53 -17.82
N LYS A 349 6.76 7.99 -16.60
CA LYS A 349 8.05 7.73 -15.95
C LYS A 349 8.45 6.25 -15.96
N LEU A 350 7.61 5.38 -16.53
CA LEU A 350 7.93 3.99 -16.87
C LEU A 350 7.64 3.77 -18.34
N LEU A 351 8.66 3.38 -19.09
CA LEU A 351 8.58 3.10 -20.51
C LEU A 351 8.92 1.63 -20.79
N VAL A 352 8.22 1.03 -21.74
CA VAL A 352 8.33 -0.38 -22.12
C VAL A 352 8.80 -0.49 -23.55
N ALA A 353 9.85 -1.27 -23.81
CA ALA A 353 10.32 -1.49 -25.17
C ALA A 353 9.24 -2.22 -26.01
N LYS A 354 8.97 -1.72 -27.21
CA LYS A 354 7.95 -2.27 -28.12
C LYS A 354 8.16 -3.74 -28.50
N GLY A 355 9.36 -4.27 -28.39
CA GLY A 355 9.67 -5.67 -28.68
C GLY A 355 9.21 -6.69 -27.65
N LEU A 356 8.75 -6.26 -26.48
CA LEU A 356 8.35 -7.13 -25.35
C LEU A 356 6.88 -7.57 -25.49
N GLY A 357 6.64 -8.48 -26.43
CA GLY A 357 5.28 -8.81 -26.87
C GLY A 357 4.40 -9.44 -25.79
N ASP A 358 4.93 -10.28 -24.92
CA ASP A 358 4.14 -10.93 -23.87
C ASP A 358 3.89 -10.00 -22.69
N LEU A 359 4.88 -9.24 -22.24
CA LEU A 359 4.68 -8.23 -21.21
C LEU A 359 3.67 -7.15 -21.65
N ASN A 360 3.74 -6.70 -22.92
CA ASN A 360 2.76 -5.76 -23.45
C ASN A 360 1.34 -6.32 -23.46
N LYS A 361 1.15 -7.60 -23.79
CA LYS A 361 -0.16 -8.28 -23.70
C LYS A 361 -0.65 -8.36 -22.25
N GLU A 362 0.24 -8.63 -21.30
CA GLU A 362 -0.12 -8.66 -19.89
C GLU A 362 -0.63 -7.30 -19.42
N PHE A 363 0.03 -6.18 -19.77
CA PHE A 363 -0.46 -4.84 -19.45
C PHE A 363 -1.90 -4.59 -19.96
N HIS A 364 -2.21 -5.05 -21.17
CA HIS A 364 -3.52 -4.88 -21.79
C HIS A 364 -4.58 -5.89 -21.34
N SER A 365 -4.22 -6.94 -20.60
CA SER A 365 -5.16 -7.99 -20.17
C SER A 365 -5.30 -8.12 -18.67
N TYR A 366 -4.34 -7.60 -17.89
CA TYR A 366 -4.34 -7.72 -16.44
C TYR A 366 -5.52 -6.98 -15.82
N SER A 367 -6.43 -7.70 -15.20
CA SER A 367 -7.71 -7.17 -14.75
C SER A 367 -8.00 -7.49 -13.29
N TRP A 368 -8.92 -6.75 -12.69
CA TRP A 368 -9.39 -7.00 -11.33
C TRP A 368 -10.30 -8.23 -11.28
N ASP A 369 -10.20 -9.03 -10.20
CA ASP A 369 -11.03 -10.19 -9.94
C ASP A 369 -12.42 -9.78 -9.43
N LYS A 370 -13.43 -9.85 -10.29
CA LYS A 370 -14.83 -9.54 -9.96
C LYS A 370 -15.39 -10.35 -8.79
N LYS A 371 -14.89 -11.58 -8.56
CA LYS A 371 -15.35 -12.42 -7.44
C LYS A 371 -14.77 -11.97 -6.11
N ALA A 372 -13.51 -11.53 -6.10
CA ALA A 372 -12.87 -10.94 -4.92
C ALA A 372 -13.52 -9.59 -4.60
N GLU A 373 -13.78 -8.80 -5.61
CA GLU A 373 -14.42 -7.50 -5.52
C GLU A 373 -15.82 -7.59 -4.86
N ALA A 374 -16.65 -8.55 -5.29
CA ALA A 374 -17.97 -8.78 -4.69
C ALA A 374 -17.89 -9.11 -3.18
N LYS A 375 -16.71 -9.55 -2.69
CA LYS A 375 -16.42 -9.78 -1.26
C LYS A 375 -15.80 -8.56 -0.56
N GLY A 376 -15.62 -7.45 -1.27
CA GLY A 376 -14.97 -6.25 -0.75
C GLY A 376 -13.44 -6.32 -0.72
N GLU A 377 -12.84 -7.24 -1.49
CA GLU A 377 -11.40 -7.43 -1.60
C GLU A 377 -10.91 -6.91 -2.95
N ASP A 378 -9.87 -6.08 -2.95
CA ASP A 378 -9.17 -5.68 -4.16
C ASP A 378 -8.09 -6.72 -4.46
N LYS A 379 -8.33 -7.55 -5.45
CA LYS A 379 -7.34 -8.54 -5.93
C LYS A 379 -7.34 -8.54 -7.45
N PRO A 380 -6.18 -8.54 -8.09
CA PRO A 380 -6.11 -8.81 -9.51
C PRO A 380 -6.40 -10.29 -9.79
N LEU A 381 -6.91 -10.56 -10.97
CA LEU A 381 -7.07 -11.91 -11.48
C LEU A 381 -5.68 -12.50 -11.76
N LYS A 382 -5.41 -13.67 -11.21
CA LYS A 382 -4.12 -14.36 -11.39
C LYS A 382 -4.13 -15.20 -12.68
N GLU A 383 -4.06 -14.50 -13.80
CA GLU A 383 -3.98 -15.10 -15.14
C GLU A 383 -3.09 -14.19 -16.00
N TYR A 384 -2.10 -14.75 -16.67
CA TYR A 384 -1.17 -14.04 -17.56
C TYR A 384 -0.54 -12.79 -16.89
N ASP A 385 0.06 -12.97 -15.70
CA ASP A 385 0.58 -11.90 -14.87
C ASP A 385 2.08 -12.07 -14.48
N HIS A 386 2.75 -13.04 -15.08
CA HIS A 386 4.12 -13.42 -14.70
C HIS A 386 5.16 -12.31 -14.93
N GLY A 387 5.08 -11.62 -16.08
CA GLY A 387 5.96 -10.48 -16.36
C GLY A 387 5.68 -9.28 -15.47
N LEU A 388 4.39 -9.03 -15.19
CA LEU A 388 3.96 -7.98 -14.28
C LEU A 388 4.34 -8.29 -12.83
N ASP A 389 4.30 -9.56 -12.41
CA ASP A 389 4.76 -9.99 -11.09
C ASP A 389 6.29 -9.79 -10.97
N ALA A 390 7.07 -10.20 -11.97
CA ALA A 390 8.51 -9.95 -12.02
C ALA A 390 8.84 -8.44 -11.97
N LEU A 391 8.14 -7.62 -12.75
CA LEU A 391 8.28 -6.17 -12.72
C LEU A 391 7.93 -5.58 -11.35
N ARG A 392 6.82 -6.02 -10.75
CA ARG A 392 6.39 -5.58 -9.42
C ARG A 392 7.42 -5.90 -8.33
N TYR A 393 8.14 -7.01 -8.46
CA TYR A 393 9.22 -7.34 -7.52
C TYR A 393 10.35 -6.32 -7.58
N VAL A 394 10.70 -5.84 -8.76
CA VAL A 394 11.67 -4.74 -8.90
C VAL A 394 11.15 -3.47 -8.23
N ILE A 395 9.95 -3.03 -8.59
CA ILE A 395 9.37 -1.76 -8.11
C ILE A 395 9.25 -1.75 -6.58
N ASN A 396 8.77 -2.84 -5.97
CA ASN A 396 8.73 -2.98 -4.51
C ASN A 396 10.13 -3.07 -3.86
N GLY A 397 11.15 -3.46 -4.63
CA GLY A 397 12.54 -3.54 -4.20
C GLY A 397 13.28 -2.20 -4.19
N ILE A 398 12.82 -1.23 -4.98
CA ILE A 398 13.47 0.07 -5.17
C ILE A 398 12.61 1.27 -4.74
N PRO A 399 11.91 1.25 -3.59
CA PRO A 399 10.90 2.25 -3.24
C PRO A 399 11.46 3.69 -3.18
N ARG A 400 12.72 3.86 -2.77
CA ARG A 400 13.37 5.19 -2.72
C ARG A 400 13.62 5.77 -4.13
N VAL A 401 13.92 4.91 -5.10
CA VAL A 401 14.10 5.33 -6.50
C VAL A 401 12.77 5.75 -7.10
N VAL A 402 11.74 4.93 -6.89
CA VAL A 402 10.36 5.24 -7.33
C VAL A 402 9.88 6.57 -6.73
N GLU A 403 10.05 6.75 -5.43
CA GLU A 403 9.67 7.99 -4.74
C GLU A 403 10.43 9.21 -5.29
N TYR A 404 11.73 9.06 -5.57
CA TYR A 404 12.54 10.12 -6.18
C TYR A 404 12.03 10.50 -7.57
N ILE A 405 11.82 9.50 -8.45
CA ILE A 405 11.36 9.70 -9.82
C ILE A 405 10.01 10.44 -9.85
N LEU A 406 9.07 10.03 -8.99
CA LEU A 406 7.76 10.64 -8.89
C LEU A 406 7.83 12.09 -8.37
N LYS A 407 8.81 12.44 -7.54
CA LYS A 407 9.02 13.81 -7.04
C LYS A 407 9.68 14.73 -8.06
N VAL A 408 10.65 14.25 -8.83
CA VAL A 408 11.40 15.08 -9.81
C VAL A 408 10.61 15.28 -11.11
N GLY A 409 9.66 14.41 -11.40
CA GLY A 409 8.85 14.44 -12.63
C GLY A 409 7.55 15.24 -12.53
N ALA A 410 7.34 15.99 -11.46
CA ALA A 410 6.07 16.67 -11.20
C ALA A 410 6.15 18.20 -11.38
#